data_632717ad6155abddfbb231f1fd8db5c1
#
_entry.id   632717ad6155abddfbb231f1fd8db5c1
#
_cell.length_a   1.000
_cell.length_b   1.000
_cell.length_c   1.000
_cell.angle_alpha   90.00
_cell.angle_beta   90.00
_cell.angle_gamma   90.00
#
_symmetry.space_group_name_H-M   'P 1'
#
loop_
_entity.id
_entity.type
_entity.pdbx_description
1 polymer ?
#
loop_
_entity_poly.entity_id
_entity_poly.type
_entity_poly.pdbx_seq_one_letter_code
_entity_poly.pdbx_strand_id
1 'polypeptide(L)'
;MRPKILTALVAGFFAICVSATSADAKPLKVFILAGQSNMEGHAAISTFDYIGKDPLTAPLLKEMRNPDGTPRVCDKVWMSYLTGPYDGSANGEGLGKLTAGFGERGNQPTKIGGKIGPEFTFGIYMEKELKEPILIIKTAWGGRSLNTEFRPPSAGQYRLPKEIQELWDKYPQGAHGVPKLEDRKKWRDDKDAASGVFYRMMIDHVKKVLLNPKRVCPEYDEQAGFELAGFVWLQGFNDLVDGTTYPGPDQPRKYDEYSRLLAHFIRDVRKDLSAPKMPFVIGVLGVDGEKNVNFRKAMAAPADMPEFKGNVIAVDTAPFWDHAIAAAMPKQGEYNNIVSTAHTLKADGTFDRDWKWEKYWKPVGNPLPQERTWRFMTIDPTEKKDKLEKYDARRFRDITLPAGMEKWYMPDFDDRTWTEGKAPIGKGVWKHSGITLDKFPSKWGEGEFLLMRTTFEIEDLNCESYRIAVLARQGFHVYLNGQKIHTYIWWQDKPQYGSIVLGKEQIKHLKKGENVLAVYANDQYDLNSPEHYAAIDVRIEGITKADQEKLDLALEEVLSPKDREALKGSSNGGYHYFGSAKIFAQMGKAFAEALLPLQK
;
A
#
# COMPACT_ATOMS: atom_id res chain seq x y z
N MET A 1 47.44 -56.55 -80.15
CA MET A 1 46.71 -55.31 -80.27
C MET A 1 46.60 -54.71 -78.87
N ARG A 2 47.17 -53.56 -78.64
CA ARG A 2 47.27 -52.91 -77.26
C ARG A 2 46.05 -51.99 -77.04
N PRO A 3 45.44 -51.97 -75.88
CA PRO A 3 44.43 -50.98 -75.55
C PRO A 3 45.09 -49.68 -74.95
N LYS A 4 44.52 -48.59 -75.35
CA LYS A 4 44.89 -47.23 -74.88
C LYS A 4 44.36 -46.94 -73.45
N ILE A 5 45.23 -46.50 -72.56
CA ILE A 5 44.90 -46.03 -71.23
C ILE A 5 44.46 -44.57 -71.34
N LEU A 6 43.28 -44.28 -70.85
CA LEU A 6 42.72 -42.92 -70.73
C LEU A 6 42.92 -42.45 -69.32
N THR A 7 43.76 -41.44 -69.12
CA THR A 7 44.06 -40.84 -67.84
C THR A 7 43.01 -39.73 -67.52
N ALA A 8 42.19 -39.92 -66.52
CA ALA A 8 41.25 -38.91 -66.05
C ALA A 8 41.93 -38.07 -64.92
N LEU A 9 42.04 -36.79 -65.18
CA LEU A 9 42.43 -35.81 -64.16
C LEU A 9 41.22 -35.52 -63.22
N VAL A 10 41.35 -35.84 -61.93
CA VAL A 10 40.41 -35.44 -60.90
C VAL A 10 40.93 -34.09 -60.26
N ALA A 11 40.27 -32.99 -60.59
CA ALA A 11 40.49 -31.70 -59.94
C ALA A 11 39.78 -31.70 -58.62
N GLY A 12 40.53 -31.80 -57.53
CA GLY A 12 40.01 -31.64 -56.15
C GLY A 12 39.66 -30.19 -55.87
N PHE A 13 38.38 -29.90 -55.69
CA PHE A 13 37.92 -28.65 -55.12
C PHE A 13 38.13 -28.70 -53.57
N PHE A 14 39.14 -28.01 -53.07
CA PHE A 14 39.26 -27.70 -51.65
C PHE A 14 38.25 -26.60 -51.32
N ALA A 15 37.08 -26.95 -50.76
CA ALA A 15 36.20 -26.00 -50.13
C ALA A 15 36.87 -25.52 -48.84
N ILE A 16 37.38 -24.32 -48.86
CA ILE A 16 37.80 -23.60 -47.67
C ILE A 16 36.51 -23.23 -46.92
N CYS A 17 36.15 -24.03 -45.92
CA CYS A 17 35.18 -23.59 -44.91
C CYS A 17 35.80 -22.42 -44.16
N VAL A 18 35.51 -21.21 -44.58
CA VAL A 18 35.67 -20.02 -43.74
C VAL A 18 34.71 -20.20 -42.59
N SER A 19 35.19 -20.71 -41.45
CA SER A 19 34.49 -20.61 -40.20
C SER A 19 34.36 -19.11 -39.93
N ALA A 20 33.14 -18.60 -40.13
CA ALA A 20 32.80 -17.26 -39.61
C ALA A 20 33.08 -17.33 -38.11
N THR A 21 34.17 -16.69 -37.66
CA THR A 21 34.35 -16.40 -36.25
C THR A 21 33.15 -15.59 -35.82
N SER A 22 32.29 -16.21 -35.02
CA SER A 22 31.26 -15.48 -34.33
C SER A 22 31.95 -14.28 -33.62
N ALA A 23 31.51 -13.07 -33.94
CA ALA A 23 31.92 -11.91 -33.20
C ALA A 23 31.80 -12.30 -31.70
N ASP A 24 32.86 -12.03 -30.90
CA ASP A 24 32.93 -12.43 -29.51
C ASP A 24 31.64 -12.09 -28.78
N ALA A 25 30.81 -13.12 -28.56
CA ALA A 25 29.56 -12.97 -27.85
C ALA A 25 29.90 -12.57 -26.40
N LYS A 26 29.43 -11.40 -26.01
CA LYS A 26 29.70 -10.89 -24.66
C LYS A 26 28.87 -11.64 -23.62
N PRO A 27 29.40 -11.86 -22.40
CA PRO A 27 28.63 -12.45 -21.31
C PRO A 27 27.35 -11.64 -20.99
N LEU A 28 26.25 -12.34 -20.68
CA LEU A 28 25.02 -11.72 -20.22
C LEU A 28 25.28 -10.92 -18.94
N LYS A 29 24.99 -9.63 -18.94
CA LYS A 29 25.11 -8.79 -17.74
C LYS A 29 23.93 -9.04 -16.81
N VAL A 30 24.20 -9.53 -15.61
CA VAL A 30 23.19 -9.82 -14.59
C VAL A 30 23.29 -8.81 -13.45
N PHE A 31 22.21 -8.09 -13.20
CA PHE A 31 22.07 -7.16 -12.08
C PHE A 31 21.05 -7.70 -11.07
N ILE A 32 21.37 -7.62 -9.78
CA ILE A 32 20.50 -8.05 -8.70
C ILE A 32 19.97 -6.79 -7.99
N LEU A 33 18.67 -6.66 -7.89
CA LEU A 33 17.99 -5.58 -7.18
C LEU A 33 17.25 -6.18 -5.98
N ALA A 34 17.65 -5.83 -4.77
CA ALA A 34 17.09 -6.42 -3.55
C ALA A 34 16.74 -5.37 -2.50
N GLY A 35 15.77 -5.68 -1.64
CA GLY A 35 15.36 -4.79 -0.57
C GLY A 35 13.95 -5.02 -0.06
N GLN A 36 13.35 -3.95 0.49
CA GLN A 36 11.98 -3.99 1.01
C GLN A 36 10.99 -3.27 0.08
N SER A 37 9.85 -2.82 0.61
CA SER A 37 8.74 -2.19 -0.14
C SER A 37 9.17 -1.08 -1.10
N ASN A 38 10.19 -0.29 -0.76
CA ASN A 38 10.71 0.73 -1.67
C ASN A 38 11.47 0.14 -2.87
N MET A 39 12.09 -1.03 -2.72
CA MET A 39 12.62 -1.80 -3.85
C MET A 39 11.51 -2.56 -4.58
N GLU A 40 10.47 -3.06 -3.87
CA GLU A 40 9.27 -3.60 -4.55
C GLU A 40 8.70 -2.58 -5.53
N GLY A 41 8.59 -1.33 -5.09
CA GLY A 41 8.11 -0.21 -5.89
C GLY A 41 6.60 -0.04 -5.82
N HIS A 42 6.17 1.06 -5.20
CA HIS A 42 4.76 1.36 -4.97
C HIS A 42 4.23 2.52 -5.84
N ALA A 43 4.98 2.96 -6.84
CA ALA A 43 4.57 4.07 -7.68
C ALA A 43 3.61 3.62 -8.79
N ALA A 44 2.36 4.11 -8.75
CA ALA A 44 1.39 3.83 -9.78
C ALA A 44 1.75 4.51 -11.12
N ILE A 45 1.53 3.80 -12.22
CA ILE A 45 1.73 4.33 -13.59
C ILE A 45 0.88 5.58 -13.84
N SER A 46 -0.26 5.72 -13.16
CA SER A 46 -1.10 6.92 -13.20
C SER A 46 -0.40 8.20 -12.75
N THR A 47 0.73 8.11 -12.03
CA THR A 47 1.52 9.28 -11.62
C THR A 47 2.58 9.71 -12.64
N PHE A 48 2.68 9.05 -13.81
CA PHE A 48 3.70 9.34 -14.83
C PHE A 48 3.61 10.77 -15.36
N ASP A 49 2.41 11.30 -15.59
CA ASP A 49 2.24 12.65 -16.12
C ASP A 49 2.84 13.73 -15.21
N TYR A 50 2.90 13.45 -13.91
CA TYR A 50 3.51 14.37 -12.95
C TYR A 50 5.02 14.52 -13.17
N ILE A 51 5.71 13.49 -13.70
CA ILE A 51 7.14 13.54 -14.05
C ILE A 51 7.39 14.65 -15.08
N GLY A 52 6.49 14.81 -16.04
CA GLY A 52 6.60 15.80 -17.11
C GLY A 52 6.30 17.24 -16.70
N LYS A 53 5.77 17.46 -15.50
CA LYS A 53 5.47 18.80 -14.98
C LYS A 53 6.72 19.57 -14.52
N ASP A 54 7.78 18.86 -14.19
CA ASP A 54 9.05 19.42 -13.75
C ASP A 54 10.05 19.35 -14.92
N PRO A 55 10.57 20.49 -15.41
CA PRO A 55 11.55 20.52 -16.49
C PRO A 55 12.79 19.64 -16.24
N LEU A 56 13.18 19.46 -14.98
CA LEU A 56 14.34 18.63 -14.62
C LEU A 56 14.07 17.13 -14.79
N THR A 57 12.82 16.70 -14.61
CA THR A 57 12.44 15.29 -14.72
C THR A 57 11.67 14.95 -16.00
N ALA A 58 11.18 15.95 -16.75
CA ALA A 58 10.51 15.73 -18.01
C ALA A 58 11.29 14.86 -19.03
N PRO A 59 12.64 14.94 -19.13
CA PRO A 59 13.42 14.01 -19.95
C PRO A 59 13.26 12.54 -19.54
N LEU A 60 13.08 12.24 -18.23
CA LEU A 60 12.85 10.86 -17.76
C LEU A 60 11.55 10.29 -18.32
N LEU A 61 10.47 11.10 -18.34
CA LEU A 61 9.19 10.66 -18.88
C LEU A 61 9.30 10.24 -20.35
N LYS A 62 10.10 10.96 -21.15
CA LYS A 62 10.35 10.63 -22.55
C LYS A 62 11.06 9.30 -22.74
N GLU A 63 11.94 8.94 -21.80
CA GLU A 63 12.61 7.63 -21.81
C GLU A 63 11.71 6.49 -21.34
N MET A 64 10.71 6.80 -20.50
CA MET A 64 9.81 5.80 -19.86
C MET A 64 8.56 5.51 -20.70
N ARG A 65 8.21 6.35 -21.66
CA ARG A 65 6.95 6.30 -22.39
C ARG A 65 7.15 6.39 -23.90
N ASN A 66 6.43 5.58 -24.63
CA ASN A 66 6.35 5.66 -26.09
C ASN A 66 5.54 6.89 -26.54
N PRO A 67 5.66 7.32 -27.82
CA PRO A 67 4.89 8.46 -28.36
C PRO A 67 3.36 8.29 -28.27
N ASP A 68 2.85 7.07 -28.25
CA ASP A 68 1.43 6.75 -28.10
C ASP A 68 0.94 6.81 -26.64
N GLY A 69 1.82 7.13 -25.69
CA GLY A 69 1.51 7.23 -24.27
C GLY A 69 1.65 5.91 -23.50
N THR A 70 1.91 4.79 -24.15
CA THR A 70 2.13 3.50 -23.49
C THR A 70 3.50 3.47 -22.80
N PRO A 71 3.66 2.69 -21.70
CA PRO A 71 4.97 2.48 -21.11
C PRO A 71 5.94 1.83 -22.11
N ARG A 72 7.20 2.28 -22.10
CA ARG A 72 8.27 1.65 -22.88
C ARG A 72 8.45 0.18 -22.48
N VAL A 73 8.70 -0.67 -23.47
CA VAL A 73 9.22 -2.03 -23.29
C VAL A 73 10.69 -2.02 -23.73
N CYS A 74 11.60 -2.43 -22.85
CA CYS A 74 13.02 -2.56 -23.20
C CYS A 74 13.25 -3.74 -24.11
N ASP A 75 14.03 -3.54 -25.17
CA ASP A 75 14.28 -4.59 -26.17
C ASP A 75 15.25 -5.66 -25.65
N LYS A 76 16.26 -5.25 -24.87
CA LYS A 76 17.37 -6.08 -24.41
C LYS A 76 17.44 -6.29 -22.90
N VAL A 77 16.38 -5.95 -22.15
CA VAL A 77 16.34 -6.13 -20.69
C VAL A 77 15.23 -7.10 -20.32
N TRP A 78 15.61 -8.16 -19.63
CA TRP A 78 14.69 -9.15 -19.09
C TRP A 78 14.64 -9.07 -17.58
N MET A 79 13.48 -9.41 -17.04
CA MET A 79 13.19 -9.42 -15.61
C MET A 79 12.87 -10.82 -15.11
N SER A 80 13.47 -11.19 -13.99
CA SER A 80 12.95 -12.18 -13.06
C SER A 80 12.66 -11.49 -11.75
N TYR A 81 11.42 -11.43 -11.33
CA TYR A 81 11.03 -10.78 -10.08
C TYR A 81 10.32 -11.76 -9.15
N LEU A 82 11.01 -12.13 -8.05
CA LEU A 82 10.43 -12.90 -6.96
C LEU A 82 9.87 -11.95 -5.90
N THR A 83 8.58 -12.05 -5.66
CA THR A 83 7.84 -11.37 -4.59
C THR A 83 6.76 -12.33 -4.08
N GLY A 84 5.98 -11.93 -3.10
CA GLY A 84 4.91 -12.78 -2.60
C GLY A 84 4.37 -12.35 -1.26
N PRO A 85 3.50 -13.17 -0.64
CA PRO A 85 2.95 -12.87 0.66
C PRO A 85 4.03 -12.64 1.71
N TYR A 86 3.65 -11.88 2.69
CA TYR A 86 4.53 -11.45 3.77
C TYR A 86 4.78 -12.54 4.82
N ASP A 87 4.31 -13.76 4.60
CA ASP A 87 4.48 -14.91 5.49
C ASP A 87 5.79 -15.70 5.26
N GLY A 88 6.60 -15.28 4.30
CA GLY A 88 7.86 -15.95 3.97
C GLY A 88 7.71 -17.11 2.98
N SER A 89 6.52 -17.39 2.48
CA SER A 89 6.35 -18.38 1.43
C SER A 89 6.84 -17.82 0.08
N ALA A 90 7.52 -18.64 -0.73
CA ALA A 90 8.01 -18.25 -2.05
C ALA A 90 6.86 -18.35 -3.06
N ASN A 91 6.40 -17.23 -3.57
CA ASN A 91 5.08 -17.23 -4.10
C ASN A 91 4.85 -16.85 -5.50
N GLY A 92 5.77 -16.50 -6.20
CA GLY A 92 5.54 -16.23 -7.60
C GLY A 92 6.62 -15.39 -8.20
N GLU A 93 7.10 -15.90 -9.28
CA GLU A 93 8.08 -15.24 -10.12
C GLU A 93 7.36 -14.59 -11.30
N GLY A 94 7.52 -13.28 -11.44
CA GLY A 94 7.13 -12.57 -12.66
C GLY A 94 8.29 -12.52 -13.63
N LEU A 95 8.03 -12.83 -14.89
CA LEU A 95 9.02 -12.91 -15.95
C LEU A 95 8.60 -12.06 -17.16
N GLY A 96 9.58 -11.58 -17.90
CA GLY A 96 9.35 -10.93 -19.17
C GLY A 96 10.37 -9.85 -19.51
N LYS A 97 10.20 -9.20 -20.65
CA LYS A 97 10.93 -7.99 -21.00
C LYS A 97 10.57 -6.88 -20.01
N LEU A 98 11.56 -6.09 -19.63
CA LEU A 98 11.35 -4.98 -18.71
C LEU A 98 10.39 -3.94 -19.31
N THR A 99 9.35 -3.66 -18.57
CA THR A 99 8.40 -2.55 -18.80
C THR A 99 7.86 -2.06 -17.47
N ALA A 100 7.04 -1.01 -17.46
CA ALA A 100 6.29 -0.64 -16.27
C ALA A 100 5.35 -1.78 -15.86
N GLY A 101 5.23 -2.00 -14.52
CA GLY A 101 4.39 -3.06 -13.96
C GLY A 101 5.13 -4.13 -13.17
N PHE A 102 6.47 -4.04 -13.08
CA PHE A 102 7.27 -4.89 -12.19
C PHE A 102 7.43 -4.31 -10.78
N GLY A 103 6.61 -3.34 -10.40
CA GLY A 103 6.45 -2.89 -9.02
C GLY A 103 5.67 -3.91 -8.16
N GLU A 104 5.19 -3.44 -6.99
CA GLU A 104 4.38 -4.26 -6.09
C GLU A 104 3.12 -4.78 -6.80
N ARG A 105 2.84 -6.07 -6.69
CA ARG A 105 1.78 -6.79 -7.42
C ARG A 105 0.79 -7.51 -6.51
N GLY A 106 0.91 -7.30 -5.21
CA GLY A 106 0.02 -7.88 -4.21
C GLY A 106 -0.11 -9.40 -4.34
N ASN A 107 -1.34 -9.87 -4.46
CA ASN A 107 -1.66 -11.30 -4.55
C ASN A 107 -1.50 -11.89 -5.98
N GLN A 108 -0.96 -11.15 -6.93
CA GLN A 108 -0.78 -11.60 -8.32
C GLN A 108 0.67 -11.44 -8.79
N PRO A 109 1.65 -12.08 -8.12
CA PRO A 109 3.07 -11.84 -8.38
C PRO A 109 3.53 -12.26 -9.79
N THR A 110 2.82 -13.15 -10.44
CA THR A 110 3.13 -13.62 -11.81
C THR A 110 2.63 -12.71 -12.92
N LYS A 111 1.77 -11.73 -12.62
CA LYS A 111 1.23 -10.79 -13.60
C LYS A 111 1.99 -9.47 -13.58
N ILE A 112 2.17 -8.86 -14.74
CA ILE A 112 2.60 -7.47 -14.84
C ILE A 112 1.47 -6.59 -14.30
N GLY A 113 1.82 -5.74 -13.31
CA GLY A 113 0.86 -4.88 -12.60
C GLY A 113 0.84 -3.44 -13.12
N GLY A 114 0.29 -2.56 -12.28
CA GLY A 114 0.15 -1.12 -12.56
C GLY A 114 1.15 -0.23 -11.83
N LYS A 115 2.25 -0.79 -11.27
CA LYS A 115 3.21 -0.05 -10.46
C LYS A 115 4.64 -0.24 -10.94
N ILE A 116 5.50 0.72 -10.63
CA ILE A 116 6.95 0.66 -10.82
C ILE A 116 7.69 0.85 -9.50
N GLY A 117 8.90 0.34 -9.47
CA GLY A 117 9.97 0.69 -8.54
C GLY A 117 11.17 1.26 -9.29
N PRO A 118 12.37 1.26 -8.67
CA PRO A 118 13.58 1.75 -9.32
C PRO A 118 14.01 0.92 -10.54
N GLU A 119 13.60 -0.35 -10.64
CA GLU A 119 14.00 -1.27 -11.69
C GLU A 119 13.73 -0.75 -13.09
N PHE A 120 12.63 0.03 -13.26
CA PHE A 120 12.20 0.43 -14.58
C PHE A 120 13.19 1.37 -15.26
N THR A 121 13.52 2.48 -14.64
CA THR A 121 14.52 3.40 -15.20
C THR A 121 15.93 2.88 -15.04
N PHE A 122 16.23 2.08 -14.02
CA PHE A 122 17.50 1.36 -13.92
C PHE A 122 17.79 0.57 -15.19
N GLY A 123 16.86 -0.27 -15.62
CA GLY A 123 17.04 -1.08 -16.82
C GLY A 123 17.07 -0.26 -18.09
N ILE A 124 16.23 0.79 -18.22
CA ILE A 124 16.24 1.71 -19.37
C ILE A 124 17.63 2.34 -19.55
N TYR A 125 18.22 2.86 -18.47
CA TYR A 125 19.54 3.51 -18.56
C TYR A 125 20.68 2.51 -18.76
N MET A 126 20.60 1.31 -18.16
CA MET A 126 21.55 0.23 -18.44
C MET A 126 21.50 -0.22 -19.90
N GLU A 127 20.30 -0.42 -20.47
CA GLU A 127 20.13 -0.77 -21.88
C GLU A 127 20.74 0.27 -22.82
N LYS A 128 20.49 1.54 -22.52
CA LYS A 128 20.96 2.68 -23.33
C LYS A 128 22.47 2.74 -23.43
N GLU A 129 23.18 2.45 -22.32
CA GLU A 129 24.62 2.56 -22.24
C GLU A 129 25.35 1.27 -22.66
N LEU A 130 24.90 0.11 -22.20
CA LEU A 130 25.59 -1.17 -22.45
C LEU A 130 25.27 -1.72 -23.84
N LYS A 131 24.05 -1.52 -24.35
CA LYS A 131 23.60 -1.99 -25.69
C LYS A 131 23.70 -3.49 -25.91
N GLU A 132 23.76 -4.26 -24.84
CA GLU A 132 23.87 -5.73 -24.83
C GLU A 132 22.73 -6.34 -23.98
N PRO A 133 22.48 -7.67 -24.08
CA PRO A 133 21.46 -8.31 -23.26
C PRO A 133 21.72 -8.18 -21.78
N ILE A 134 20.66 -7.85 -21.02
CA ILE A 134 20.69 -7.62 -19.58
C ILE A 134 19.62 -8.47 -18.92
N LEU A 135 19.96 -9.10 -17.81
CA LEU A 135 19.05 -9.77 -16.92
C LEU A 135 19.00 -9.05 -15.58
N ILE A 136 17.84 -8.59 -15.18
CA ILE A 136 17.60 -8.05 -13.84
C ILE A 136 16.88 -9.13 -13.02
N ILE A 137 17.53 -9.54 -11.91
CA ILE A 137 16.92 -10.41 -10.92
C ILE A 137 16.52 -9.54 -9.74
N LYS A 138 15.22 -9.37 -9.56
CA LYS A 138 14.67 -8.54 -8.47
C LYS A 138 14.08 -9.42 -7.38
N THR A 139 14.46 -9.15 -6.12
CA THR A 139 13.95 -9.83 -4.92
C THR A 139 13.65 -8.79 -3.86
N ALA A 140 12.38 -8.54 -3.62
CA ALA A 140 11.97 -7.48 -2.69
C ALA A 140 10.63 -7.83 -2.01
N TRP A 141 10.56 -7.55 -0.70
CA TRP A 141 9.38 -7.82 0.12
C TRP A 141 9.16 -6.70 1.13
N GLY A 142 7.94 -6.18 1.18
CA GLY A 142 7.55 -5.12 2.11
C GLY A 142 7.66 -5.54 3.57
N GLY A 143 7.91 -4.57 4.44
CA GLY A 143 7.93 -4.79 5.89
C GLY A 143 9.11 -5.60 6.42
N ARG A 144 10.23 -5.74 5.66
CA ARG A 144 11.37 -6.59 6.04
C ARG A 144 12.57 -5.76 6.47
N SER A 145 13.19 -6.15 7.60
CA SER A 145 14.35 -5.48 8.18
C SER A 145 15.66 -6.20 7.84
N LEU A 146 16.76 -5.46 7.88
CA LEU A 146 18.10 -6.04 7.79
C LEU A 146 18.50 -6.74 9.09
N ASN A 147 18.04 -6.20 10.23
CA ASN A 147 18.39 -6.77 11.53
C ASN A 147 17.79 -8.16 11.77
N THR A 148 16.69 -8.52 11.10
CA THR A 148 15.99 -9.80 11.30
C THR A 148 15.84 -10.56 9.99
N GLU A 149 14.92 -10.16 9.12
CA GLU A 149 14.51 -11.01 7.99
C GLU A 149 15.57 -11.14 6.89
N PHE A 150 16.33 -10.07 6.62
CA PHE A 150 17.48 -10.10 5.73
C PHE A 150 18.82 -10.30 6.47
N ARG A 151 18.78 -10.72 7.73
CA ARG A 151 20.01 -10.88 8.53
C ARG A 151 21.00 -11.81 7.85
N PRO A 152 22.24 -11.32 7.57
CA PRO A 152 23.25 -12.11 6.89
C PRO A 152 23.80 -13.19 7.82
N PRO A 153 24.13 -14.40 7.30
CA PRO A 153 24.59 -15.52 8.11
C PRO A 153 25.81 -15.20 9.00
N SER A 154 26.79 -14.46 8.48
CA SER A 154 28.02 -14.13 9.22
C SER A 154 27.80 -13.13 10.37
N ALA A 155 26.65 -12.47 10.43
CA ALA A 155 26.29 -11.61 11.56
C ALA A 155 25.88 -12.40 12.81
N GLY A 156 25.64 -13.71 12.68
CA GLY A 156 25.22 -14.59 13.78
C GLY A 156 23.77 -14.33 14.23
N GLN A 157 23.39 -14.88 15.37
CA GLN A 157 22.04 -14.74 15.93
C GLN A 157 21.72 -13.29 16.31
N TYR A 158 20.43 -12.93 16.27
CA TYR A 158 19.96 -11.64 16.78
C TYR A 158 20.24 -11.53 18.29
N ARG A 159 20.77 -10.40 18.70
CA ARG A 159 21.00 -10.09 20.11
C ARG A 159 20.27 -8.81 20.47
N LEU A 160 19.50 -8.89 21.54
CA LEU A 160 18.84 -7.71 22.09
C LEU A 160 19.91 -6.72 22.60
N PRO A 161 19.84 -5.42 22.23
CA PRO A 161 20.75 -4.40 22.76
C PRO A 161 20.71 -4.36 24.29
N LYS A 162 21.85 -4.05 24.92
CA LYS A 162 21.98 -4.04 26.37
C LYS A 162 20.99 -3.10 27.04
N GLU A 163 20.80 -1.93 26.48
CA GLU A 163 19.87 -0.91 26.96
C GLU A 163 18.42 -1.40 26.94
N ILE A 164 18.07 -2.16 25.92
CA ILE A 164 16.72 -2.76 25.82
C ILE A 164 16.59 -3.95 26.78
N GLN A 165 17.64 -4.74 26.96
CA GLN A 165 17.60 -5.81 27.95
C GLN A 165 17.40 -5.24 29.37
N GLU A 166 18.12 -4.18 29.72
CA GLU A 166 17.95 -3.48 31.01
C GLU A 166 16.54 -2.90 31.17
N LEU A 167 15.98 -2.35 30.09
CA LEU A 167 14.58 -1.88 30.10
C LEU A 167 13.59 -3.02 30.31
N TRP A 168 13.80 -4.16 29.66
CA TRP A 168 12.97 -5.35 29.85
C TRP A 168 13.04 -5.88 31.28
N ASP A 169 14.22 -5.91 31.87
CA ASP A 169 14.42 -6.37 33.24
C ASP A 169 13.72 -5.45 34.24
N LYS A 170 13.68 -4.14 33.94
CA LYS A 170 12.97 -3.14 34.76
C LYS A 170 11.45 -3.27 34.70
N TYR A 171 10.87 -3.74 33.60
CA TYR A 171 9.41 -3.80 33.39
C TYR A 171 8.93 -5.24 33.09
N PRO A 172 8.99 -6.17 34.04
CA PRO A 172 8.62 -7.56 33.81
C PRO A 172 7.12 -7.77 33.51
N GLN A 173 6.25 -6.87 33.96
CA GLN A 173 4.81 -6.93 33.72
C GLN A 173 4.38 -6.35 32.36
N GLY A 174 5.33 -5.85 31.57
CA GLY A 174 5.06 -5.18 30.31
C GLY A 174 4.62 -3.73 30.51
N ALA A 175 5.41 -2.78 30.02
CA ALA A 175 5.09 -1.37 29.98
C ALA A 175 5.98 -0.68 28.94
N HIS A 176 5.62 0.50 28.45
CA HIS A 176 6.44 1.28 27.52
C HIS A 176 6.88 0.48 26.25
N GLY A 177 6.01 -0.40 25.73
CA GLY A 177 6.33 -1.24 24.56
C GLY A 177 7.17 -2.48 24.88
N VAL A 178 7.48 -2.74 26.15
CA VAL A 178 8.21 -3.94 26.60
C VAL A 178 7.24 -5.12 26.65
N PRO A 179 7.55 -6.28 26.04
CA PRO A 179 6.74 -7.48 26.19
C PRO A 179 6.68 -7.95 27.64
N LYS A 180 5.54 -8.52 28.07
CA LYS A 180 5.43 -9.18 29.35
C LYS A 180 6.42 -10.34 29.44
N LEU A 181 6.86 -10.67 30.65
CA LEU A 181 7.85 -11.72 30.88
C LEU A 181 7.44 -13.07 30.23
N GLU A 182 6.16 -13.41 30.32
CA GLU A 182 5.57 -14.62 29.73
C GLU A 182 5.66 -14.66 28.19
N ASP A 183 5.59 -13.48 27.55
CA ASP A 183 5.62 -13.34 26.08
C ASP A 183 7.04 -13.27 25.50
N ARG A 184 8.07 -13.01 26.34
CA ARG A 184 9.46 -12.76 25.89
C ARG A 184 10.11 -13.96 25.23
N LYS A 185 9.79 -15.17 25.73
CA LYS A 185 10.29 -16.38 25.09
C LYS A 185 9.73 -16.50 23.68
N LYS A 186 8.43 -16.36 23.54
CA LYS A 186 7.77 -16.39 22.22
C LYS A 186 8.33 -15.32 21.28
N TRP A 187 8.53 -14.10 21.77
CA TRP A 187 9.11 -13.02 20.97
C TRP A 187 10.51 -13.36 20.45
N ARG A 188 11.38 -13.97 21.29
CA ARG A 188 12.71 -14.41 20.87
C ARG A 188 12.64 -15.55 19.86
N ASP A 189 11.81 -16.56 20.13
CA ASP A 189 11.61 -17.69 19.23
C ASP A 189 11.11 -17.21 17.84
N ASP A 190 10.16 -16.26 17.80
CA ASP A 190 9.67 -15.65 16.56
C ASP A 190 10.77 -14.87 15.82
N LYS A 191 11.60 -14.10 16.53
CA LYS A 191 12.77 -13.40 15.96
C LYS A 191 13.79 -14.36 15.37
N ASP A 192 14.12 -15.43 16.08
CA ASP A 192 15.06 -16.44 15.61
C ASP A 192 14.51 -17.19 14.39
N ALA A 193 13.23 -17.55 14.39
CA ALA A 193 12.58 -18.19 13.25
C ALA A 193 12.55 -17.31 12.01
N ALA A 194 12.34 -16.00 12.16
CA ALA A 194 12.33 -15.02 11.06
C ALA A 194 13.75 -14.68 10.55
N SER A 195 14.78 -14.97 11.36
CA SER A 195 16.16 -14.53 11.09
C SER A 195 16.71 -15.11 9.78
N GLY A 196 17.08 -14.21 8.85
CA GLY A 196 17.70 -14.53 7.58
C GLY A 196 16.81 -15.27 6.58
N VAL A 197 15.50 -15.38 6.83
CA VAL A 197 14.57 -16.08 5.91
C VAL A 197 14.61 -15.46 4.53
N PHE A 198 14.47 -14.14 4.43
CA PHE A 198 14.43 -13.43 3.15
C PHE A 198 15.83 -13.28 2.52
N TYR A 199 16.90 -13.28 3.34
CA TYR A 199 18.26 -13.41 2.81
C TYR A 199 18.43 -14.74 2.05
N ARG A 200 18.04 -15.86 2.66
CA ARG A 200 18.12 -17.18 2.01
C ARG A 200 17.25 -17.26 0.76
N MET A 201 15.99 -16.81 0.84
CA MET A 201 15.09 -16.78 -0.32
C MET A 201 15.67 -15.97 -1.50
N MET A 202 16.29 -14.82 -1.21
CA MET A 202 16.97 -14.00 -2.21
C MET A 202 18.12 -14.78 -2.88
N ILE A 203 19.04 -15.35 -2.09
CA ILE A 203 20.19 -16.09 -2.62
C ILE A 203 19.74 -17.32 -3.41
N ASP A 204 18.78 -18.08 -2.90
CA ASP A 204 18.25 -19.27 -3.57
C ASP A 204 17.58 -18.93 -4.89
N HIS A 205 16.83 -17.83 -4.93
CA HIS A 205 16.22 -17.38 -6.18
C HIS A 205 17.25 -16.95 -7.21
N VAL A 206 18.24 -16.14 -6.81
CA VAL A 206 19.34 -15.74 -7.71
C VAL A 206 20.03 -16.96 -8.27
N LYS A 207 20.42 -17.93 -7.43
CA LYS A 207 21.05 -19.19 -7.88
C LYS A 207 20.14 -19.98 -8.84
N LYS A 208 18.85 -20.09 -8.53
CA LYS A 208 17.86 -20.76 -9.40
C LYS A 208 17.80 -20.13 -10.78
N VAL A 209 17.80 -18.80 -10.87
CA VAL A 209 17.78 -18.09 -12.16
C VAL A 209 19.08 -18.30 -12.92
N LEU A 210 20.23 -18.23 -12.24
CA LEU A 210 21.57 -18.41 -12.84
C LEU A 210 21.84 -19.83 -13.31
N LEU A 211 21.13 -20.85 -12.78
CA LEU A 211 21.22 -22.23 -13.29
C LEU A 211 20.60 -22.39 -14.67
N ASN A 212 19.65 -21.54 -15.07
CA ASN A 212 19.03 -21.54 -16.39
C ASN A 212 18.60 -20.11 -16.79
N PRO A 213 19.56 -19.23 -17.13
CA PRO A 213 19.25 -17.86 -17.53
C PRO A 213 18.38 -17.77 -18.78
N LYS A 214 18.50 -18.73 -19.70
CA LYS A 214 17.75 -18.78 -20.95
C LYS A 214 16.24 -18.87 -20.74
N ARG A 215 15.80 -19.43 -19.62
CA ARG A 215 14.39 -19.44 -19.21
C ARG A 215 13.80 -18.02 -19.07
N VAL A 216 14.63 -17.05 -18.67
CA VAL A 216 14.23 -15.66 -18.45
C VAL A 216 14.64 -14.77 -19.61
N CYS A 217 15.88 -14.93 -20.10
CA CYS A 217 16.46 -14.19 -21.20
C CYS A 217 16.69 -15.16 -22.39
N PRO A 218 15.78 -15.26 -23.36
CA PRO A 218 15.94 -16.17 -24.51
C PRO A 218 17.18 -15.89 -25.35
N GLU A 219 17.71 -14.67 -25.31
CA GLU A 219 18.93 -14.25 -26.02
C GLU A 219 20.24 -14.69 -25.32
N TYR A 220 20.13 -15.36 -24.17
CA TYR A 220 21.30 -15.85 -23.44
C TYR A 220 22.11 -16.85 -24.27
N ASP A 221 23.39 -16.55 -24.46
CA ASP A 221 24.37 -17.43 -25.08
C ASP A 221 25.13 -18.22 -24.02
N GLU A 222 24.95 -19.54 -24.01
CA GLU A 222 25.59 -20.43 -23.03
C GLU A 222 27.12 -20.46 -23.16
N GLN A 223 27.67 -20.21 -24.38
CA GLN A 223 29.10 -20.21 -24.61
C GLN A 223 29.75 -18.94 -24.08
N ALA A 224 29.07 -17.80 -24.19
CA ALA A 224 29.51 -16.54 -23.64
C ALA A 224 29.33 -16.47 -22.11
N GLY A 225 28.37 -17.22 -21.56
CA GLY A 225 28.10 -17.25 -20.14
C GLY A 225 27.45 -15.97 -19.62
N PHE A 226 27.56 -15.73 -18.32
CA PHE A 226 27.04 -14.53 -17.67
C PHE A 226 28.08 -13.93 -16.72
N GLU A 227 27.88 -12.64 -16.41
CA GLU A 227 28.65 -11.89 -15.42
C GLU A 227 27.68 -11.29 -14.39
N LEU A 228 27.95 -11.49 -13.08
CA LEU A 228 27.26 -10.76 -12.02
C LEU A 228 27.80 -9.31 -11.98
N ALA A 229 27.14 -8.45 -12.75
CA ALA A 229 27.58 -7.12 -13.08
C ALA A 229 27.30 -6.07 -11.99
N GLY A 230 26.40 -6.36 -11.05
CA GLY A 230 26.16 -5.46 -9.93
C GLY A 230 24.99 -5.86 -9.06
N PHE A 231 24.99 -5.30 -7.84
CA PHE A 231 23.94 -5.47 -6.84
C PHE A 231 23.45 -4.10 -6.38
N VAL A 232 22.15 -3.91 -6.30
CA VAL A 232 21.51 -2.70 -5.75
C VAL A 232 20.69 -3.08 -4.53
N TRP A 233 20.97 -2.43 -3.40
CA TRP A 233 20.27 -2.59 -2.14
C TRP A 233 19.46 -1.36 -1.79
N LEU A 234 18.11 -1.47 -1.71
CA LEU A 234 17.24 -0.40 -1.25
C LEU A 234 16.31 -0.93 -0.14
N GLN A 235 16.81 -0.87 1.09
CA GLN A 235 16.13 -1.31 2.30
C GLN A 235 16.54 -0.39 3.47
N GLY A 236 15.67 -0.17 4.44
CA GLY A 236 16.08 0.59 5.63
C GLY A 236 14.90 1.08 6.48
N PHE A 237 13.71 1.28 5.91
CA PHE A 237 12.60 1.90 6.65
C PHE A 237 12.20 1.09 7.90
N ASN A 238 12.15 -0.24 7.81
CA ASN A 238 11.81 -1.09 8.96
C ASN A 238 12.87 -1.04 10.06
N ASP A 239 14.15 -0.92 9.70
CA ASP A 239 15.23 -0.70 10.66
C ASP A 239 15.20 0.71 11.25
N LEU A 240 14.89 1.74 10.44
CA LEU A 240 14.74 3.12 10.89
C LEU A 240 13.72 3.26 12.04
N VAL A 241 12.59 2.55 11.93
CA VAL A 241 11.49 2.65 12.91
C VAL A 241 11.58 1.63 14.05
N ASP A 242 12.49 0.64 13.96
CA ASP A 242 12.65 -0.41 14.98
C ASP A 242 13.37 0.12 16.24
N GLY A 243 12.59 0.63 17.20
CA GLY A 243 13.10 1.11 18.49
C GLY A 243 13.62 -0.01 19.41
N THR A 244 13.34 -1.27 19.12
CA THR A 244 13.83 -2.40 19.91
C THR A 244 15.26 -2.78 19.52
N THR A 245 15.58 -2.74 18.23
CA THR A 245 16.93 -3.04 17.75
C THR A 245 17.84 -1.80 17.83
N TYR A 246 17.27 -0.61 17.60
CA TYR A 246 18.00 0.66 17.60
C TYR A 246 17.46 1.57 18.69
N PRO A 247 17.84 1.34 19.96
CA PRO A 247 17.31 2.09 21.08
C PRO A 247 17.78 3.54 21.08
N GLY A 248 16.95 4.38 21.64
CA GLY A 248 17.26 5.77 21.86
C GLY A 248 16.02 6.47 22.39
N PRO A 249 15.78 6.49 23.71
CA PRO A 249 14.70 7.29 24.30
C PRO A 249 14.93 8.78 24.07
N ASP A 250 16.21 9.15 24.02
CA ASP A 250 16.65 10.52 23.75
C ASP A 250 17.26 10.57 22.34
N GLN A 251 16.62 11.26 21.42
CA GLN A 251 17.19 11.52 20.10
C GLN A 251 18.58 12.18 20.23
N PRO A 252 19.52 11.84 19.34
CA PRO A 252 19.42 11.02 18.13
C PRO A 252 19.74 9.53 18.36
N ARG A 253 18.92 8.63 17.77
CA ARG A 253 19.21 7.19 17.78
C ARG A 253 20.54 6.87 17.12
N LYS A 254 21.20 5.80 17.60
CA LYS A 254 22.43 5.25 17.02
C LYS A 254 22.08 4.06 16.13
N TYR A 255 22.70 3.99 14.98
CA TYR A 255 22.45 2.95 13.99
C TYR A 255 23.73 2.22 13.56
N ASP A 256 24.77 2.20 14.42
CA ASP A 256 26.04 1.53 14.12
C ASP A 256 25.85 0.05 13.80
N GLU A 257 24.88 -0.59 14.46
CA GLU A 257 24.52 -1.99 14.19
C GLU A 257 24.00 -2.18 12.76
N TYR A 258 23.25 -1.22 12.19
CA TYR A 258 22.83 -1.28 10.80
C TYR A 258 24.03 -1.28 9.85
N SER A 259 25.00 -0.39 10.08
CA SER A 259 26.25 -0.34 9.29
C SER A 259 27.00 -1.65 9.36
N ARG A 260 27.12 -2.23 10.57
CA ARG A 260 27.77 -3.52 10.80
C ARG A 260 27.07 -4.65 10.04
N LEU A 261 25.74 -4.72 10.16
CA LEU A 261 24.92 -5.74 9.47
C LEU A 261 25.01 -5.61 7.95
N LEU A 262 24.99 -4.38 7.42
CA LEU A 262 25.09 -4.14 5.99
C LEU A 262 26.46 -4.54 5.44
N ALA A 263 27.54 -4.30 6.20
CA ALA A 263 28.87 -4.78 5.82
C ALA A 263 28.94 -6.32 5.80
N HIS A 264 28.34 -7.01 6.77
CA HIS A 264 28.21 -8.46 6.74
C HIS A 264 27.39 -8.93 5.54
N PHE A 265 26.27 -8.26 5.24
CA PHE A 265 25.41 -8.57 4.11
C PHE A 265 26.16 -8.51 2.77
N ILE A 266 26.93 -7.45 2.55
CA ILE A 266 27.75 -7.31 1.33
C ILE A 266 28.76 -8.45 1.20
N ARG A 267 29.47 -8.81 2.28
CA ARG A 267 30.44 -9.92 2.28
C ARG A 267 29.78 -11.25 1.99
N ASP A 268 28.66 -11.53 2.68
CA ASP A 268 27.96 -12.79 2.55
C ASP A 268 27.34 -12.96 1.16
N VAL A 269 26.69 -11.93 0.61
CA VAL A 269 26.15 -11.95 -0.76
C VAL A 269 27.27 -12.24 -1.79
N ARG A 270 28.41 -11.57 -1.68
CA ARG A 270 29.56 -11.81 -2.57
C ARG A 270 30.11 -13.23 -2.43
N LYS A 271 30.18 -13.74 -1.22
CA LYS A 271 30.62 -15.11 -0.92
C LYS A 271 29.64 -16.15 -1.47
N ASP A 272 28.35 -16.01 -1.15
CA ASP A 272 27.32 -17.00 -1.47
C ASP A 272 27.02 -17.07 -2.97
N LEU A 273 27.28 -15.98 -3.70
CA LEU A 273 27.18 -15.91 -5.16
C LEU A 273 28.52 -16.13 -5.88
N SER A 274 29.60 -16.42 -5.13
CA SER A 274 30.96 -16.61 -5.69
C SER A 274 31.44 -15.42 -6.54
N ALA A 275 31.06 -14.20 -6.16
CA ALA A 275 31.34 -12.96 -6.89
C ALA A 275 32.04 -11.92 -5.99
N PRO A 276 33.29 -12.17 -5.55
CA PRO A 276 33.99 -11.36 -4.52
C PRO A 276 34.20 -9.90 -4.91
N LYS A 277 34.19 -9.59 -6.19
CA LYS A 277 34.39 -8.24 -6.73
C LYS A 277 33.10 -7.61 -7.31
N MET A 278 31.94 -8.25 -7.15
CA MET A 278 30.68 -7.71 -7.68
C MET A 278 30.44 -6.28 -7.16
N PRO A 279 30.27 -5.30 -8.06
CA PRO A 279 29.93 -3.93 -7.67
C PRO A 279 28.63 -3.88 -6.87
N PHE A 280 28.56 -2.95 -5.91
CA PHE A 280 27.44 -2.85 -5.00
C PHE A 280 26.98 -1.40 -4.85
N VAL A 281 25.69 -1.14 -5.01
CA VAL A 281 25.06 0.17 -4.74
C VAL A 281 24.17 0.06 -3.51
N ILE A 282 24.38 0.96 -2.58
CA ILE A 282 23.51 1.18 -1.42
C ILE A 282 22.60 2.37 -1.73
N GLY A 283 21.32 2.14 -1.92
CA GLY A 283 20.32 3.22 -1.96
C GLY A 283 20.09 3.74 -0.56
N VAL A 284 20.67 4.88 -0.23
CA VAL A 284 20.50 5.54 1.07
C VAL A 284 19.10 6.12 1.17
N LEU A 285 18.34 5.72 2.18
CA LEU A 285 16.93 6.08 2.36
C LEU A 285 16.75 7.59 2.51
N GLY A 286 15.97 8.19 1.61
CA GLY A 286 15.63 9.62 1.61
C GLY A 286 14.17 9.91 1.97
N VAL A 287 13.49 8.99 2.65
CA VAL A 287 12.15 9.25 3.19
C VAL A 287 12.25 10.42 4.19
N ASP A 288 11.29 11.34 4.12
CA ASP A 288 11.30 12.63 4.80
C ASP A 288 12.44 13.57 4.38
N GLY A 289 13.02 13.36 3.20
CA GLY A 289 14.06 14.21 2.66
C GLY A 289 15.36 14.09 3.44
N GLU A 290 15.91 15.23 3.85
CA GLU A 290 17.18 15.29 4.57
C GLU A 290 17.12 14.92 6.06
N LYS A 291 15.94 14.59 6.57
CA LYS A 291 15.77 14.10 7.94
C LYS A 291 16.49 12.74 8.12
N ASN A 292 16.44 12.20 9.33
CA ASN A 292 17.03 10.91 9.67
C ASN A 292 18.54 10.80 9.40
N VAL A 293 19.26 11.89 9.62
CA VAL A 293 20.69 12.06 9.30
C VAL A 293 21.56 10.92 9.83
N ASN A 294 21.35 10.48 11.07
CA ASN A 294 22.15 9.40 11.66
C ASN A 294 21.92 8.06 10.95
N PHE A 295 20.68 7.76 10.59
CA PHE A 295 20.36 6.54 9.87
C PHE A 295 20.96 6.56 8.45
N ARG A 296 20.83 7.67 7.74
CA ARG A 296 21.41 7.85 6.42
C ARG A 296 22.93 7.71 6.43
N LYS A 297 23.61 8.30 7.43
CA LYS A 297 25.06 8.11 7.64
C LYS A 297 25.41 6.64 7.89
N ALA A 298 24.61 5.95 8.70
CA ALA A 298 24.84 4.53 8.98
C ALA A 298 24.64 3.65 7.73
N MET A 299 23.67 3.97 6.88
CA MET A 299 23.48 3.28 5.59
C MET A 299 24.67 3.49 4.65
N ALA A 300 25.20 4.69 4.58
CA ALA A 300 26.31 5.03 3.69
C ALA A 300 27.67 4.51 4.17
N ALA A 301 27.86 4.34 5.48
CA ALA A 301 29.14 4.05 6.10
C ALA A 301 29.91 2.84 5.50
N PRO A 302 29.29 1.73 5.08
CA PRO A 302 30.02 0.64 4.45
C PRO A 302 30.79 1.05 3.18
N ALA A 303 30.31 2.03 2.40
CA ALA A 303 31.01 2.49 1.20
C ALA A 303 32.39 3.10 1.49
N ASP A 304 32.59 3.61 2.69
CA ASP A 304 33.87 4.22 3.13
C ASP A 304 34.84 3.21 3.76
N MET A 305 34.39 1.96 4.00
CA MET A 305 35.26 0.93 4.56
C MET A 305 36.40 0.58 3.58
N PRO A 306 37.66 0.40 4.05
CA PRO A 306 38.81 0.16 3.16
C PRO A 306 38.61 -0.98 2.17
N GLU A 307 37.96 -2.07 2.59
CA GLU A 307 37.67 -3.26 1.76
C GLU A 307 36.63 -3.04 0.67
N PHE A 308 35.78 -2.01 0.82
CA PHE A 308 34.67 -1.70 -0.08
C PHE A 308 34.94 -0.46 -0.95
N LYS A 309 35.95 0.29 -0.62
CA LYS A 309 36.28 1.56 -1.28
C LYS A 309 36.46 1.38 -2.78
N GLY A 310 35.72 2.17 -3.57
CA GLY A 310 35.77 2.16 -5.03
C GLY A 310 34.95 1.03 -5.71
N ASN A 311 34.25 0.18 -4.92
CA ASN A 311 33.47 -0.92 -5.44
C ASN A 311 32.10 -1.05 -4.74
N VAL A 312 31.88 -0.33 -3.63
CA VAL A 312 30.60 -0.10 -3.01
C VAL A 312 30.31 1.40 -3.06
N ILE A 313 29.16 1.78 -3.59
CA ILE A 313 28.77 3.17 -3.78
C ILE A 313 27.48 3.43 -3.02
N ALA A 314 27.45 4.48 -2.20
CA ALA A 314 26.24 4.96 -1.55
C ALA A 314 25.59 6.05 -2.41
N VAL A 315 24.34 5.83 -2.81
CA VAL A 315 23.55 6.79 -3.58
C VAL A 315 22.49 7.40 -2.66
N ASP A 316 22.61 8.68 -2.40
CA ASP A 316 21.64 9.41 -1.59
C ASP A 316 20.34 9.67 -2.37
N THR A 317 19.22 9.22 -1.82
CA THR A 317 17.89 9.43 -2.45
C THR A 317 17.10 10.57 -1.83
N ALA A 318 17.61 11.25 -0.79
CA ALA A 318 16.95 12.39 -0.18
C ALA A 318 16.72 13.58 -1.13
N PRO A 319 17.63 13.89 -2.08
CA PRO A 319 17.38 14.95 -3.06
C PRO A 319 16.19 14.69 -3.98
N PHE A 320 15.70 13.44 -4.06
CA PHE A 320 14.53 13.08 -4.87
C PHE A 320 13.20 13.25 -4.14
N TRP A 321 13.25 13.53 -2.81
CA TRP A 321 12.05 13.76 -2.02
C TRP A 321 11.23 14.93 -2.55
N ASP A 322 9.95 14.70 -2.84
CA ASP A 322 9.08 15.73 -3.38
C ASP A 322 8.41 16.52 -2.25
N HIS A 323 8.96 17.69 -1.95
CA HIS A 323 8.46 18.57 -0.88
C HIS A 323 7.06 19.13 -1.16
N ALA A 324 6.66 19.26 -2.43
CA ALA A 324 5.32 19.74 -2.76
C ALA A 324 4.26 18.67 -2.42
N ILE A 325 4.52 17.41 -2.76
CA ILE A 325 3.66 16.29 -2.35
C ILE A 325 3.65 16.19 -0.82
N ALA A 326 4.82 16.23 -0.17
CA ALA A 326 4.94 16.14 1.29
C ALA A 326 4.11 17.20 2.02
N ALA A 327 4.08 18.42 1.51
CA ALA A 327 3.29 19.52 2.08
C ALA A 327 1.78 19.38 1.80
N ALA A 328 1.40 18.76 0.69
CA ALA A 328 0.01 18.59 0.31
C ALA A 328 -0.68 17.39 0.99
N MET A 329 0.05 16.32 1.33
CA MET A 329 -0.52 15.10 1.92
C MET A 329 -1.29 15.32 3.23
N PRO A 330 -0.79 16.07 4.24
CA PRO A 330 -1.57 16.36 5.44
C PRO A 330 -2.85 17.13 5.15
N LYS A 331 -2.79 18.10 4.22
CA LYS A 331 -3.96 18.88 3.80
C LYS A 331 -5.00 18.00 3.09
N GLN A 332 -4.57 17.04 2.28
CA GLN A 332 -5.47 16.04 1.69
C GLN A 332 -6.15 15.21 2.78
N GLY A 333 -5.43 14.83 3.83
CA GLY A 333 -5.99 14.14 4.99
C GLY A 333 -7.06 14.99 5.69
N GLU A 334 -6.78 16.27 5.93
CA GLU A 334 -7.74 17.21 6.50
C GLU A 334 -8.96 17.39 5.59
N TYR A 335 -8.75 17.64 4.30
CA TYR A 335 -9.82 17.74 3.31
C TYR A 335 -10.71 16.51 3.30
N ASN A 336 -10.12 15.31 3.25
CA ASN A 336 -10.87 14.06 3.27
C ASN A 336 -11.68 13.89 4.56
N ASN A 337 -11.11 14.26 5.72
CA ASN A 337 -11.84 14.23 6.99
C ASN A 337 -13.04 15.19 6.97
N ILE A 338 -12.87 16.39 6.42
CA ILE A 338 -13.96 17.37 6.31
C ILE A 338 -15.09 16.86 5.43
N VAL A 339 -14.79 16.37 4.22
CA VAL A 339 -15.82 15.95 3.28
C VAL A 339 -16.50 14.64 3.68
N SER A 340 -15.80 13.78 4.43
CA SER A 340 -16.34 12.51 4.92
C SER A 340 -17.07 12.62 6.27
N THR A 341 -17.00 13.76 6.95
CA THR A 341 -17.63 13.98 8.27
C THR A 341 -18.81 14.96 8.13
N ALA A 342 -19.98 14.52 8.50
CA ALA A 342 -21.15 15.39 8.54
C ALA A 342 -21.22 16.19 9.85
N HIS A 343 -21.08 15.49 11.00
CA HIS A 343 -21.07 16.09 12.33
C HIS A 343 -20.06 15.40 13.23
N THR A 344 -19.45 16.16 14.12
CA THR A 344 -18.61 15.64 15.20
C THR A 344 -19.37 15.59 16.52
N LEU A 345 -18.86 14.76 17.44
CA LEU A 345 -19.39 14.67 18.80
C LEU A 345 -18.35 15.17 19.81
N LYS A 346 -18.82 15.78 20.89
CA LYS A 346 -18.02 16.14 22.07
C LYS A 346 -17.66 14.89 22.87
N ALA A 347 -16.78 15.04 23.86
CA ALA A 347 -16.31 13.93 24.69
C ALA A 347 -17.45 13.15 25.40
N ASP A 348 -18.56 13.79 25.68
CA ASP A 348 -19.75 13.21 26.31
C ASP A 348 -20.79 12.64 25.32
N GLY A 349 -20.44 12.55 24.05
CA GLY A 349 -21.31 12.02 22.99
C GLY A 349 -22.37 13.01 22.46
N THR A 350 -22.41 14.25 22.93
CA THR A 350 -23.33 15.28 22.40
C THR A 350 -22.77 15.90 21.10
N PHE A 351 -23.65 16.52 20.30
CA PHE A 351 -23.23 17.20 19.07
C PHE A 351 -22.25 18.33 19.35
N ASP A 352 -21.16 18.35 18.59
CA ASP A 352 -20.20 19.45 18.60
C ASP A 352 -20.66 20.57 17.65
N ARG A 353 -21.35 21.55 18.20
CA ARG A 353 -21.87 22.71 17.44
C ARG A 353 -20.76 23.66 16.97
N ASP A 354 -19.53 23.47 17.45
CA ASP A 354 -18.38 24.27 17.03
C ASP A 354 -17.72 23.70 15.76
N TRP A 355 -18.22 22.56 15.23
CA TRP A 355 -17.79 21.99 13.96
C TRP A 355 -18.16 22.92 12.81
N LYS A 356 -17.21 23.74 12.38
CA LYS A 356 -17.44 24.86 11.44
C LYS A 356 -18.04 24.46 10.07
N TRP A 357 -17.94 23.20 9.68
CA TRP A 357 -18.38 22.69 8.37
C TRP A 357 -19.86 22.24 8.39
N GLU A 358 -20.48 22.09 9.56
CA GLU A 358 -21.90 21.78 9.73
C GLU A 358 -22.80 22.87 9.13
N LYS A 359 -22.37 24.12 9.19
CA LYS A 359 -23.18 25.30 8.82
C LYS A 359 -23.65 25.31 7.35
N TYR A 360 -22.98 24.64 6.46
CA TYR A 360 -23.30 24.63 5.03
C TYR A 360 -24.41 23.68 4.67
N TRP A 361 -24.56 22.59 5.41
CA TRP A 361 -25.58 21.56 5.20
C TRP A 361 -26.74 21.76 6.15
N LYS A 362 -27.96 21.66 5.64
CA LYS A 362 -29.18 21.86 6.43
C LYS A 362 -30.01 20.60 6.44
N PRO A 363 -30.65 20.26 7.58
CA PRO A 363 -31.62 19.17 7.63
C PRO A 363 -32.73 19.39 6.61
N VAL A 364 -33.15 18.32 5.96
CA VAL A 364 -34.22 18.32 4.95
C VAL A 364 -35.47 17.61 5.51
N GLY A 365 -36.63 18.20 5.26
CA GLY A 365 -37.91 17.65 5.59
C GLY A 365 -38.45 18.02 6.96
N ASN A 366 -39.75 17.89 7.09
CA ASN A 366 -40.54 18.16 8.30
C ASN A 366 -41.27 16.87 8.76
N PRO A 367 -41.18 16.44 10.03
CA PRO A 367 -40.39 17.05 11.11
C PRO A 367 -38.88 16.97 10.86
N LEU A 368 -38.14 17.87 11.52
CA LEU A 368 -36.66 17.85 11.47
C LEU A 368 -36.11 16.53 12.03
N PRO A 369 -34.92 16.08 11.60
CA PRO A 369 -34.36 14.78 12.00
C PRO A 369 -34.39 14.49 13.50
N GLN A 370 -34.08 15.48 14.36
CA GLN A 370 -34.11 15.34 15.81
C GLN A 370 -35.53 15.23 16.39
N GLU A 371 -36.55 15.65 15.64
CA GLU A 371 -37.97 15.64 16.04
C GLU A 371 -38.69 14.43 15.49
N ARG A 372 -38.10 13.70 14.54
CA ARG A 372 -38.71 12.54 13.90
C ARG A 372 -38.95 11.42 14.89
N THR A 373 -40.11 10.80 14.81
CA THR A 373 -40.37 9.53 15.45
C THR A 373 -39.97 8.41 14.48
N TRP A 374 -39.16 7.50 14.97
CA TRP A 374 -38.82 6.27 14.27
C TRP A 374 -39.65 5.13 14.82
N ARG A 375 -40.12 4.27 13.94
CA ARG A 375 -40.63 2.96 14.29
C ARG A 375 -39.56 1.93 14.03
N PHE A 376 -39.26 1.10 15.00
CA PHE A 376 -38.17 0.15 14.89
C PHE A 376 -38.48 -1.17 15.59
N MET A 377 -37.82 -2.21 15.14
CA MET A 377 -37.80 -3.52 15.79
C MET A 377 -36.41 -4.15 15.67
N THR A 378 -36.11 -5.05 16.59
CA THR A 378 -34.89 -5.86 16.53
C THR A 378 -35.23 -7.30 16.22
N ILE A 379 -34.37 -7.96 15.47
CA ILE A 379 -34.52 -9.37 15.10
C ILE A 379 -33.19 -10.07 15.25
N ASP A 380 -33.23 -11.37 15.54
CA ASP A 380 -32.08 -12.24 15.45
C ASP A 380 -32.07 -12.99 14.11
N PRO A 381 -30.89 -13.24 13.52
CA PRO A 381 -30.82 -14.04 12.31
C PRO A 381 -31.26 -15.47 12.59
N THR A 382 -31.96 -16.07 11.65
CA THR A 382 -32.37 -17.48 11.72
C THR A 382 -31.21 -18.45 11.55
N GLU A 383 -30.08 -17.97 11.02
CA GLU A 383 -28.87 -18.75 10.84
C GLU A 383 -27.99 -18.69 12.09
N LYS A 384 -27.53 -19.85 12.53
CA LYS A 384 -26.65 -19.94 13.71
C LYS A 384 -25.28 -19.31 13.46
N LYS A 385 -24.80 -18.55 14.45
CA LYS A 385 -23.48 -17.85 14.45
C LYS A 385 -22.28 -18.80 14.21
N ASP A 386 -22.39 -20.04 14.60
CA ASP A 386 -21.37 -21.09 14.55
C ASP A 386 -21.02 -21.57 13.12
N LYS A 387 -21.84 -21.21 12.13
CA LYS A 387 -21.59 -21.55 10.72
C LYS A 387 -20.87 -20.47 9.93
N LEU A 388 -20.54 -19.34 10.58
CA LEU A 388 -19.86 -18.24 9.91
C LEU A 388 -18.36 -18.46 9.94
N GLU A 389 -17.72 -18.36 8.78
CA GLU A 389 -16.28 -18.25 8.73
C GLU A 389 -15.84 -16.97 9.47
N LYS A 390 -14.73 -17.06 10.19
CA LYS A 390 -14.16 -15.98 11.02
C LYS A 390 -14.03 -14.64 10.25
N TYR A 391 -13.92 -14.70 8.94
CA TYR A 391 -13.83 -13.55 8.06
C TYR A 391 -15.18 -12.89 7.79
N ASP A 392 -16.26 -13.66 7.69
CA ASP A 392 -17.62 -13.16 7.46
C ASP A 392 -18.23 -12.48 8.68
N ALA A 393 -17.74 -12.82 9.88
CA ALA A 393 -18.15 -12.19 11.13
C ALA A 393 -17.82 -10.68 11.19
N ARG A 394 -16.88 -10.19 10.38
CA ARG A 394 -16.49 -8.77 10.31
C ARG A 394 -17.20 -7.97 9.25
N ARG A 395 -18.07 -8.60 8.47
CA ARG A 395 -18.79 -7.95 7.37
C ARG A 395 -20.27 -7.91 7.66
N PHE A 396 -20.88 -6.82 7.28
CA PHE A 396 -22.33 -6.74 7.16
C PHE A 396 -22.81 -7.79 6.15
N ARG A 397 -23.88 -8.49 6.47
CA ARG A 397 -24.49 -9.50 5.62
C ARG A 397 -25.99 -9.28 5.51
N ASP A 398 -26.54 -9.63 4.37
CA ASP A 398 -27.97 -9.77 4.21
C ASP A 398 -28.45 -11.01 4.99
N ILE A 399 -29.48 -10.85 5.78
CA ILE A 399 -30.08 -11.93 6.57
C ILE A 399 -31.40 -12.38 5.95
N THR A 400 -31.77 -13.60 6.24
CA THR A 400 -33.12 -14.08 5.95
C THR A 400 -34.07 -13.44 6.94
N LEU A 401 -34.98 -12.61 6.44
CA LEU A 401 -36.00 -11.95 7.25
C LEU A 401 -37.12 -12.91 7.62
N PRO A 402 -37.81 -12.69 8.76
CA PRO A 402 -39.05 -13.39 9.07
C PRO A 402 -40.11 -13.24 7.96
N ALA A 403 -40.95 -14.25 7.80
CA ALA A 403 -42.01 -14.22 6.79
C ALA A 403 -42.90 -12.98 6.94
N GLY A 404 -43.19 -12.32 5.82
CA GLY A 404 -43.96 -11.07 5.78
C GLY A 404 -43.11 -9.81 5.94
N MET A 405 -41.82 -9.94 6.20
CA MET A 405 -40.89 -8.81 6.37
C MET A 405 -40.06 -8.51 5.12
N GLU A 406 -40.28 -9.22 4.02
CA GLU A 406 -39.47 -9.13 2.82
C GLU A 406 -39.49 -7.73 2.17
N LYS A 407 -40.61 -7.00 2.40
CA LYS A 407 -40.82 -5.65 1.88
C LYS A 407 -40.90 -4.57 2.96
N TRP A 408 -40.33 -4.81 4.12
CA TRP A 408 -40.40 -3.92 5.28
C TRP A 408 -39.97 -2.46 4.98
N TYR A 409 -39.13 -2.25 3.97
CA TYR A 409 -38.61 -0.94 3.56
C TYR A 409 -39.53 -0.20 2.55
N MET A 410 -40.61 -0.83 2.11
CA MET A 410 -41.56 -0.22 1.15
C MET A 410 -42.47 0.81 1.83
N PRO A 411 -42.89 1.89 1.13
CA PRO A 411 -43.71 2.94 1.73
C PRO A 411 -45.03 2.47 2.34
N ASP A 412 -45.65 1.46 1.75
CA ASP A 412 -46.96 0.90 2.13
C ASP A 412 -46.87 -0.21 3.20
N PHE A 413 -45.69 -0.50 3.73
CA PHE A 413 -45.51 -1.53 4.77
C PHE A 413 -46.14 -1.08 6.09
N ASP A 414 -46.90 -1.98 6.74
CA ASP A 414 -47.53 -1.74 8.04
C ASP A 414 -46.55 -1.97 9.20
N ASP A 415 -46.03 -0.90 9.76
CA ASP A 415 -45.11 -0.88 10.89
C ASP A 415 -45.74 -0.45 12.22
N ARG A 416 -47.09 -0.38 12.31
CA ARG A 416 -47.82 0.11 13.49
C ARG A 416 -47.56 -0.68 14.77
N THR A 417 -47.11 -1.91 14.66
CA THR A 417 -46.78 -2.76 15.81
C THR A 417 -45.35 -2.59 16.30
N TRP A 418 -44.52 -1.82 15.58
CA TRP A 418 -43.13 -1.59 15.95
C TRP A 418 -43.02 -0.58 17.11
N THR A 419 -41.90 -0.67 17.83
CA THR A 419 -41.59 0.28 18.90
C THR A 419 -41.37 1.68 18.34
N GLU A 420 -41.91 2.69 18.98
CA GLU A 420 -41.65 4.09 18.65
C GLU A 420 -40.55 4.67 19.53
N GLY A 421 -39.72 5.51 18.91
CA GLY A 421 -38.65 6.19 19.62
C GLY A 421 -37.93 7.24 18.78
N LYS A 422 -36.87 7.83 19.37
CA LYS A 422 -36.03 8.86 18.74
C LYS A 422 -34.64 8.28 18.42
N ALA A 423 -34.06 8.68 17.30
CA ALA A 423 -32.66 8.39 17.00
C ALA A 423 -31.72 9.41 17.70
N PRO A 424 -30.45 9.02 18.01
CA PRO A 424 -29.82 7.72 17.77
C PRO A 424 -30.45 6.57 18.56
N ILE A 425 -30.62 5.42 17.92
CA ILE A 425 -30.99 4.17 18.57
C ILE A 425 -29.72 3.38 18.84
N GLY A 426 -29.50 2.97 20.10
CA GLY A 426 -28.24 2.29 20.40
C GLY A 426 -28.24 1.47 21.68
N LYS A 427 -27.14 0.74 21.90
CA LYS A 427 -26.87 -0.06 23.09
C LYS A 427 -25.37 -0.10 23.39
N GLY A 428 -25.03 -0.42 24.64
CA GLY A 428 -23.63 -0.52 25.10
C GLY A 428 -22.91 0.82 25.17
N VAL A 429 -21.58 0.76 25.22
CA VAL A 429 -20.70 1.93 25.31
C VAL A 429 -19.75 1.97 24.13
N TRP A 430 -19.93 2.93 23.24
CA TRP A 430 -19.01 3.15 22.13
C TRP A 430 -17.99 4.24 22.49
N LYS A 431 -16.75 3.82 22.76
CA LYS A 431 -15.68 4.72 23.19
C LYS A 431 -14.49 4.67 22.23
N HIS A 432 -14.11 5.81 21.69
CA HIS A 432 -12.94 5.94 20.84
C HIS A 432 -12.45 7.38 20.77
N SER A 433 -11.13 7.60 20.72
CA SER A 433 -10.50 8.93 20.56
C SER A 433 -10.99 9.99 21.54
N GLY A 434 -11.23 9.60 22.79
CA GLY A 434 -11.68 10.52 23.85
C GLY A 434 -13.19 10.83 23.84
N ILE A 435 -13.96 10.29 22.89
CA ILE A 435 -15.42 10.42 22.81
C ILE A 435 -16.05 9.17 23.43
N THR A 436 -17.09 9.35 24.23
CA THR A 436 -17.90 8.28 24.83
C THR A 436 -19.36 8.49 24.43
N LEU A 437 -19.92 7.53 23.69
CA LEU A 437 -21.32 7.51 23.32
C LEU A 437 -22.00 6.31 24.02
N ASP A 438 -22.72 6.57 25.09
CA ASP A 438 -23.41 5.60 25.94
C ASP A 438 -24.85 5.98 26.30
N LYS A 439 -25.28 7.17 25.88
CA LYS A 439 -26.62 7.71 26.12
C LYS A 439 -27.38 7.80 24.80
N PHE A 440 -28.41 6.98 24.69
CA PHE A 440 -29.25 6.94 23.50
C PHE A 440 -30.69 7.32 23.87
N PRO A 441 -31.35 8.16 23.05
CA PRO A 441 -32.79 8.48 23.22
C PRO A 441 -33.67 7.23 23.20
N SER A 442 -33.28 6.22 22.39
CA SER A 442 -33.95 4.94 22.33
C SER A 442 -32.97 3.77 22.42
N LYS A 443 -33.40 2.71 23.11
CA LYS A 443 -32.57 1.52 23.26
C LYS A 443 -32.75 0.57 22.08
N TRP A 444 -31.65 0.02 21.61
CA TRP A 444 -31.59 -0.99 20.53
C TRP A 444 -32.13 -2.30 21.06
N GLY A 445 -32.75 -2.71 21.85
CA GLY A 445 -33.22 -4.02 22.26
C GLY A 445 -32.17 -5.14 22.23
N GLU A 446 -32.62 -6.39 22.34
CA GLU A 446 -31.76 -7.56 22.48
C GLU A 446 -31.32 -8.17 21.14
N GLY A 447 -32.11 -7.97 20.07
CA GLY A 447 -31.80 -8.53 18.76
C GLY A 447 -30.52 -7.97 18.14
N GLU A 448 -29.86 -8.81 17.34
CA GLU A 448 -28.61 -8.46 16.65
C GLU A 448 -28.82 -7.42 15.55
N PHE A 449 -29.96 -7.48 14.85
CA PHE A 449 -30.28 -6.60 13.74
C PHE A 449 -31.40 -5.65 14.10
N LEU A 450 -31.33 -4.43 13.58
CA LEU A 450 -32.33 -3.41 13.73
C LEU A 450 -32.95 -3.05 12.36
N LEU A 451 -34.26 -3.07 12.27
CA LEU A 451 -35.01 -2.45 11.20
C LEU A 451 -35.69 -1.20 11.75
N MET A 452 -35.54 -0.06 11.08
CA MET A 452 -36.13 1.18 11.51
C MET A 452 -36.67 1.97 10.33
N ARG A 453 -37.80 2.69 10.54
CA ARG A 453 -38.52 3.46 9.53
C ARG A 453 -39.00 4.77 10.10
N THR A 454 -39.06 5.79 9.24
CA THR A 454 -39.68 7.09 9.56
C THR A 454 -40.24 7.71 8.30
N THR A 455 -41.21 8.61 8.46
CA THR A 455 -41.73 9.45 7.38
C THR A 455 -41.36 10.91 7.62
N PHE A 456 -41.24 11.67 6.55
CA PHE A 456 -41.03 13.10 6.59
C PHE A 456 -41.50 13.73 5.29
N GLU A 457 -41.93 15.00 5.35
CA GLU A 457 -42.38 15.75 4.19
C GLU A 457 -41.30 16.70 3.69
N ILE A 458 -41.21 16.84 2.39
CA ILE A 458 -40.36 17.83 1.74
C ILE A 458 -41.23 18.83 0.98
N GLU A 459 -41.14 20.09 1.32
CA GLU A 459 -41.89 21.14 0.64
C GLU A 459 -41.33 21.42 -0.75
N ASP A 460 -39.99 21.55 -0.88
CA ASP A 460 -39.31 21.84 -2.13
C ASP A 460 -37.95 21.11 -2.24
N LEU A 461 -37.63 20.72 -3.49
CA LEU A 461 -36.33 20.11 -3.83
C LEU A 461 -35.40 21.17 -4.44
N ASN A 462 -35.03 22.18 -3.66
CA ASN A 462 -34.29 23.35 -4.08
C ASN A 462 -32.80 23.33 -3.72
N CYS A 463 -32.29 22.21 -3.22
CA CYS A 463 -30.89 22.04 -2.91
C CYS A 463 -30.09 21.63 -4.16
N GLU A 464 -28.85 22.12 -4.27
CA GLU A 464 -27.89 21.75 -5.29
C GLU A 464 -27.42 20.31 -5.13
N SER A 465 -27.22 19.89 -3.87
CA SER A 465 -26.82 18.53 -3.50
C SER A 465 -27.50 18.08 -2.21
N TYR A 466 -27.58 16.77 -2.06
CA TYR A 466 -28.10 16.12 -0.87
C TYR A 466 -27.08 15.12 -0.34
N ARG A 467 -27.05 14.93 0.99
CA ARG A 467 -26.23 13.90 1.64
C ARG A 467 -27.02 13.12 2.69
N ILE A 468 -26.54 11.93 2.99
CA ILE A 468 -26.90 11.20 4.20
C ILE A 468 -25.85 11.54 5.26
N ALA A 469 -26.25 12.09 6.39
CA ALA A 469 -25.44 12.17 7.59
C ALA A 469 -25.76 10.94 8.45
N VAL A 470 -24.81 10.06 8.70
CA VAL A 470 -25.04 8.78 9.36
C VAL A 470 -24.09 8.55 10.53
N LEU A 471 -24.65 8.25 11.70
CA LEU A 471 -23.96 7.67 12.83
C LEU A 471 -24.25 6.16 12.81
N ALA A 472 -23.22 5.34 12.58
CA ALA A 472 -23.37 3.88 12.59
C ALA A 472 -22.08 3.23 13.08
N ARG A 473 -22.17 2.33 14.06
CA ARG A 473 -21.00 1.58 14.53
C ARG A 473 -20.61 0.46 13.57
N GLN A 474 -21.62 -0.24 13.03
CA GLN A 474 -21.46 -1.40 12.17
C GLN A 474 -22.09 -1.17 10.79
N GLY A 475 -22.11 -2.20 9.95
CA GLY A 475 -22.70 -2.14 8.62
C GLY A 475 -24.20 -1.80 8.62
N PHE A 476 -24.65 -1.15 7.56
CA PHE A 476 -26.04 -0.72 7.41
C PHE A 476 -26.46 -0.59 5.93
N HIS A 477 -27.76 -0.66 5.70
CA HIS A 477 -28.39 -0.28 4.43
C HIS A 477 -29.35 0.88 4.66
N VAL A 478 -29.44 1.79 3.69
CA VAL A 478 -30.41 2.89 3.68
C VAL A 478 -31.32 2.75 2.47
N TYR A 479 -32.62 2.84 2.72
CA TYR A 479 -33.68 2.82 1.69
C TYR A 479 -34.43 4.14 1.73
N LEU A 480 -34.73 4.67 0.56
CA LEU A 480 -35.53 5.87 0.37
C LEU A 480 -36.69 5.52 -0.56
N ASN A 481 -37.93 5.68 -0.09
CA ASN A 481 -39.16 5.37 -0.84
C ASN A 481 -39.15 3.97 -1.48
N GLY A 482 -38.65 2.97 -0.73
CA GLY A 482 -38.58 1.58 -1.18
C GLY A 482 -37.36 1.23 -2.04
N GLN A 483 -36.45 2.17 -2.28
CA GLN A 483 -35.24 1.92 -3.07
C GLN A 483 -33.99 1.96 -2.19
N LYS A 484 -33.11 0.97 -2.32
CA LYS A 484 -31.84 0.93 -1.62
C LYS A 484 -30.91 1.97 -2.22
N ILE A 485 -30.59 3.01 -1.46
CA ILE A 485 -29.76 4.13 -1.91
C ILE A 485 -28.32 4.05 -1.41
N HIS A 486 -28.06 3.29 -0.34
CA HIS A 486 -26.71 3.12 0.18
C HIS A 486 -26.51 1.80 0.91
N THR A 487 -25.29 1.29 0.86
CA THR A 487 -24.80 0.11 1.61
C THR A 487 -23.42 0.38 2.16
N TYR A 488 -23.21 0.13 3.44
CA TYR A 488 -21.92 0.13 4.10
C TYR A 488 -21.71 -1.21 4.81
N ILE A 489 -20.55 -1.84 4.63
CA ILE A 489 -20.31 -3.23 5.06
C ILE A 489 -19.23 -3.37 6.14
N TRP A 490 -18.63 -2.27 6.59
CA TRP A 490 -17.57 -2.26 7.57
C TRP A 490 -18.02 -1.61 8.88
N TRP A 491 -17.17 -1.67 9.89
CA TRP A 491 -17.32 -0.94 11.15
C TRP A 491 -16.71 0.47 11.05
N GLN A 492 -17.13 1.35 11.95
CA GLN A 492 -16.53 2.64 12.19
C GLN A 492 -15.98 2.69 13.62
N ASP A 493 -14.72 3.07 13.77
CA ASP A 493 -14.08 3.11 15.09
C ASP A 493 -14.52 4.33 15.90
N LYS A 494 -14.55 5.49 15.27
CA LYS A 494 -14.85 6.76 15.93
C LYS A 494 -16.34 7.07 15.93
N PRO A 495 -16.93 7.41 17.09
CA PRO A 495 -18.30 7.92 17.15
C PRO A 495 -18.37 9.31 16.53
N GLN A 496 -18.83 9.37 15.29
CA GLN A 496 -19.08 10.60 14.52
C GLN A 496 -20.07 10.33 13.39
N TYR A 497 -20.68 11.37 12.87
CA TYR A 497 -21.56 11.24 11.71
C TYR A 497 -20.72 11.29 10.42
N GLY A 498 -20.73 10.21 9.67
CA GLY A 498 -20.19 10.16 8.32
C GLY A 498 -21.06 10.94 7.33
N SER A 499 -20.43 11.48 6.30
CA SER A 499 -21.08 12.24 5.22
C SER A 499 -21.06 11.42 3.94
N ILE A 500 -22.22 11.12 3.39
CA ILE A 500 -22.40 10.37 2.14
C ILE A 500 -23.20 11.23 1.17
N VAL A 501 -22.53 11.85 0.22
CA VAL A 501 -23.17 12.68 -0.81
C VAL A 501 -23.93 11.76 -1.76
N LEU A 502 -25.18 12.08 -2.02
CA LEU A 502 -26.07 11.33 -2.92
C LEU A 502 -25.80 11.71 -4.38
N GLY A 503 -25.60 10.73 -5.23
CA GLY A 503 -25.51 10.92 -6.66
C GLY A 503 -26.89 11.08 -7.32
N LYS A 504 -26.91 11.40 -8.60
CA LYS A 504 -28.17 11.60 -9.37
C LYS A 504 -29.11 10.38 -9.29
N GLU A 505 -28.56 9.17 -9.30
CA GLU A 505 -29.32 7.92 -9.22
C GLU A 505 -30.01 7.71 -7.87
N GLN A 506 -29.44 8.23 -6.78
CA GLN A 506 -30.04 8.17 -5.46
C GLN A 506 -31.04 9.32 -5.25
N ILE A 507 -30.70 10.53 -5.70
CA ILE A 507 -31.53 11.74 -5.51
C ILE A 507 -32.87 11.61 -6.22
N LYS A 508 -32.97 10.93 -7.37
CA LYS A 508 -34.22 10.74 -8.11
C LYS A 508 -35.34 10.06 -7.30
N HIS A 509 -34.96 9.38 -6.20
CA HIS A 509 -35.93 8.74 -5.29
C HIS A 509 -36.44 9.67 -4.20
N LEU A 510 -35.83 10.85 -4.02
CA LEU A 510 -36.32 11.90 -3.14
C LEU A 510 -37.43 12.69 -3.86
N LYS A 511 -38.54 12.93 -3.21
CA LYS A 511 -39.68 13.58 -3.85
C LYS A 511 -40.30 14.69 -2.99
N LYS A 512 -40.94 15.63 -3.61
CA LYS A 512 -41.84 16.58 -2.93
C LYS A 512 -42.98 15.85 -2.26
N GLY A 513 -43.40 16.29 -1.08
CA GLY A 513 -44.39 15.62 -0.24
C GLY A 513 -43.80 14.55 0.66
N GLU A 514 -44.58 13.55 1.00
CA GLU A 514 -44.17 12.51 1.94
C GLU A 514 -43.10 11.58 1.37
N ASN A 515 -42.06 11.34 2.17
CA ASN A 515 -40.96 10.41 1.92
C ASN A 515 -40.84 9.41 3.07
N VAL A 516 -40.50 8.17 2.74
CA VAL A 516 -40.19 7.11 3.70
C VAL A 516 -38.69 6.83 3.69
N LEU A 517 -38.09 6.95 4.85
CA LEU A 517 -36.69 6.57 5.08
C LEU A 517 -36.68 5.30 5.92
N ALA A 518 -36.03 4.24 5.40
CA ALA A 518 -35.92 2.97 6.11
C ALA A 518 -34.42 2.57 6.21
N VAL A 519 -34.05 1.99 7.34
CA VAL A 519 -32.65 1.65 7.64
C VAL A 519 -32.60 0.26 8.25
N TYR A 520 -31.68 -0.54 7.74
CA TYR A 520 -31.25 -1.81 8.31
C TYR A 520 -29.84 -1.65 8.87
N ALA A 521 -29.63 -2.05 10.11
CA ALA A 521 -28.33 -1.99 10.76
C ALA A 521 -28.07 -3.23 11.62
N ASN A 522 -26.80 -3.53 11.90
CA ASN A 522 -26.42 -4.65 12.77
C ASN A 522 -25.52 -4.19 13.94
N ASP A 523 -25.43 -5.04 14.98
CA ASP A 523 -24.56 -4.82 16.14
C ASP A 523 -23.31 -5.70 16.14
N GLN A 524 -23.16 -6.58 15.16
CA GLN A 524 -22.14 -7.60 15.17
C GLN A 524 -20.81 -7.11 14.62
N TYR A 525 -19.78 -7.13 15.46
CA TYR A 525 -18.42 -6.76 15.11
C TYR A 525 -17.48 -7.98 15.10
N ASP A 526 -17.45 -8.74 16.18
CA ASP A 526 -16.62 -9.92 16.34
C ASP A 526 -17.37 -10.96 17.18
N LEU A 527 -17.53 -12.17 16.65
CA LEU A 527 -18.17 -13.28 17.35
C LEU A 527 -17.52 -13.62 18.69
N ASN A 528 -16.25 -13.24 18.86
CA ASN A 528 -15.47 -13.48 20.07
C ASN A 528 -15.41 -12.27 21.02
N SER A 529 -15.98 -11.12 20.65
CA SER A 529 -16.01 -9.94 21.53
C SER A 529 -17.12 -10.07 22.54
N PRO A 530 -16.83 -9.96 23.86
CA PRO A 530 -17.84 -9.92 24.89
C PRO A 530 -18.61 -8.58 24.92
N GLU A 531 -18.14 -7.56 24.20
CA GLU A 531 -18.73 -6.22 24.22
C GLU A 531 -19.59 -6.01 22.98
N HIS A 532 -20.90 -5.96 23.19
CA HIS A 532 -21.87 -5.60 22.16
C HIS A 532 -22.28 -4.14 22.34
N TYR A 533 -21.86 -3.29 21.42
CA TYR A 533 -22.31 -1.92 21.33
C TYR A 533 -22.67 -1.55 19.89
N ALA A 534 -23.78 -0.86 19.76
CA ALA A 534 -24.31 -0.44 18.46
C ALA A 534 -24.95 0.93 18.58
N ALA A 535 -24.91 1.68 17.51
CA ALA A 535 -25.63 2.93 17.36
C ALA A 535 -26.00 3.14 15.90
N ILE A 536 -27.18 3.70 15.66
CA ILE A 536 -27.63 4.12 14.33
C ILE A 536 -28.47 5.40 14.43
N ASP A 537 -28.12 6.39 13.62
CA ASP A 537 -28.97 7.53 13.25
C ASP A 537 -28.71 7.88 11.79
N VAL A 538 -29.74 8.19 11.04
CA VAL A 538 -29.64 8.56 9.63
C VAL A 538 -30.47 9.81 9.37
N ARG A 539 -29.81 10.81 8.78
CA ARG A 539 -30.39 12.11 8.46
C ARG A 539 -30.18 12.42 6.99
N ILE A 540 -31.19 13.02 6.35
CA ILE A 540 -31.00 13.61 5.02
C ILE A 540 -30.80 15.10 5.20
N GLU A 541 -29.76 15.60 4.57
CA GLU A 541 -29.39 17.02 4.58
C GLU A 541 -29.18 17.50 3.15
N GLY A 542 -29.44 18.77 2.94
CA GLY A 542 -29.27 19.44 1.65
C GLY A 542 -28.38 20.67 1.78
N ILE A 543 -27.78 21.05 0.66
CA ILE A 543 -27.00 22.27 0.52
C ILE A 543 -27.54 23.08 -0.65
N THR A 544 -27.77 24.37 -0.44
CA THR A 544 -28.16 25.27 -1.52
C THR A 544 -26.97 25.58 -2.44
N LYS A 545 -27.22 26.03 -3.66
CA LYS A 545 -26.16 26.45 -4.59
C LYS A 545 -25.25 27.52 -3.97
N ALA A 546 -25.83 28.51 -3.32
CA ALA A 546 -25.06 29.59 -2.69
C ALA A 546 -24.16 29.11 -1.53
N ASP A 547 -24.62 28.12 -0.76
CA ASP A 547 -23.82 27.56 0.33
C ASP A 547 -22.80 26.54 -0.19
N GLN A 548 -23.08 25.85 -1.32
CA GLN A 548 -22.10 25.00 -2.01
C GLN A 548 -20.92 25.84 -2.52
N GLU A 549 -21.18 26.97 -3.16
CA GLU A 549 -20.13 27.89 -3.63
C GLU A 549 -19.25 28.39 -2.47
N LYS A 550 -19.84 28.70 -1.31
CA LYS A 550 -19.08 29.08 -0.10
C LYS A 550 -18.27 27.91 0.47
N LEU A 551 -18.85 26.72 0.48
CA LEU A 551 -18.16 25.51 0.92
C LEU A 551 -16.96 25.21 0.02
N ASP A 552 -17.12 25.29 -1.29
CA ASP A 552 -16.06 25.03 -2.26
C ASP A 552 -14.88 26.00 -2.08
N LEU A 553 -15.16 27.29 -1.89
CA LEU A 553 -14.13 28.29 -1.58
C LEU A 553 -13.41 27.98 -0.25
N ALA A 554 -14.15 27.64 0.78
CA ALA A 554 -13.56 27.29 2.08
C ALA A 554 -12.73 25.99 2.02
N LEU A 555 -13.12 25.03 1.19
CA LEU A 555 -12.36 23.80 0.95
C LEU A 555 -11.09 24.05 0.11
N GLU A 556 -11.09 25.04 -0.78
CA GLU A 556 -9.87 25.46 -1.50
C GLU A 556 -8.83 26.10 -0.57
N GLU A 557 -9.24 26.73 0.53
CA GLU A 557 -8.31 27.20 1.56
C GLU A 557 -7.61 26.05 2.28
N VAL A 558 -8.30 24.89 2.44
CA VAL A 558 -7.71 23.69 3.05
C VAL A 558 -6.80 22.98 2.06
N LEU A 559 -7.26 22.78 0.82
CA LEU A 559 -6.55 22.06 -0.22
C LEU A 559 -6.60 22.85 -1.53
N SER A 560 -5.58 23.67 -1.74
CA SER A 560 -5.50 24.58 -2.89
C SER A 560 -5.39 23.82 -4.23
N PRO A 561 -5.70 24.47 -5.37
CA PRO A 561 -5.44 23.89 -6.70
C PRO A 561 -3.99 23.46 -6.90
N LYS A 562 -3.02 24.19 -6.32
CA LYS A 562 -1.59 23.85 -6.34
C LYS A 562 -1.31 22.55 -5.56
N ASP A 563 -1.91 22.38 -4.38
CA ASP A 563 -1.78 21.17 -3.58
C ASP A 563 -2.39 19.96 -4.32
N ARG A 564 -3.56 20.14 -4.96
CA ARG A 564 -4.20 19.10 -5.77
C ARG A 564 -3.35 18.68 -6.98
N GLU A 565 -2.67 19.64 -7.60
CA GLU A 565 -1.75 19.35 -8.71
C GLU A 565 -0.55 18.54 -8.23
N ALA A 566 0.04 18.89 -7.07
CA ALA A 566 1.13 18.12 -6.46
C ALA A 566 0.70 16.67 -6.14
N LEU A 567 -0.50 16.49 -5.61
CA LEU A 567 -1.05 15.18 -5.25
C LEU A 567 -1.28 14.25 -6.46
N LYS A 568 -1.35 14.75 -7.69
CA LYS A 568 -1.34 13.91 -8.89
C LYS A 568 -0.06 13.08 -9.02
N GLY A 569 1.02 13.50 -8.38
CA GLY A 569 2.27 12.76 -8.27
C GLY A 569 2.28 11.68 -7.20
N SER A 570 1.18 11.51 -6.45
CA SER A 570 1.11 10.59 -5.32
C SER A 570 0.11 9.45 -5.57
N SER A 571 0.48 8.25 -5.13
CA SER A 571 -0.39 7.06 -5.13
C SER A 571 -0.29 6.22 -3.87
N ASN A 572 0.56 6.63 -2.91
CA ASN A 572 0.81 5.89 -1.66
C ASN A 572 1.27 6.86 -0.54
N GLY A 573 1.52 6.33 0.66
CA GLY A 573 2.01 7.10 1.81
C GLY A 573 3.47 7.55 1.70
N GLY A 574 3.87 8.50 2.56
CA GLY A 574 5.22 9.07 2.59
C GLY A 574 6.34 8.04 2.77
N TYR A 575 6.12 7.00 3.60
CA TYR A 575 7.07 5.90 3.80
C TYR A 575 7.36 5.08 2.52
N HIS A 576 6.53 5.20 1.49
CA HIS A 576 6.76 4.67 0.14
C HIS A 576 7.04 5.78 -0.88
N TYR A 577 7.70 6.87 -0.45
CA TYR A 577 7.99 8.02 -1.31
C TYR A 577 6.73 8.52 -2.05
N PHE A 578 5.60 8.53 -1.34
CA PHE A 578 4.27 8.89 -1.86
C PHE A 578 3.76 7.99 -2.99
N GLY A 579 4.43 6.89 -3.30
CA GLY A 579 4.16 6.12 -4.53
C GLY A 579 4.32 6.99 -5.78
N SER A 580 5.31 7.87 -5.79
CA SER A 580 5.57 8.79 -6.87
C SER A 580 6.52 8.22 -7.92
N ALA A 581 6.03 8.05 -9.13
CA ALA A 581 6.87 7.58 -10.24
C ALA A 581 8.04 8.54 -10.54
N LYS A 582 7.87 9.84 -10.29
CA LYS A 582 8.93 10.83 -10.40
C LYS A 582 10.13 10.49 -9.51
N ILE A 583 9.88 10.10 -8.27
CA ILE A 583 10.93 9.77 -7.30
C ILE A 583 11.60 8.45 -7.67
N PHE A 584 10.84 7.39 -7.93
CA PHE A 584 11.40 6.09 -8.30
C PHE A 584 12.16 6.11 -9.63
N ALA A 585 11.71 6.94 -10.59
CA ALA A 585 12.42 7.12 -11.86
C ALA A 585 13.80 7.77 -11.66
N GLN A 586 13.92 8.75 -10.79
CA GLN A 586 15.20 9.37 -10.43
C GLN A 586 16.12 8.39 -9.71
N MET A 587 15.56 7.59 -8.78
CA MET A 587 16.34 6.56 -8.07
C MET A 587 16.93 5.52 -9.03
N GLY A 588 16.10 4.95 -9.91
CA GLY A 588 16.57 3.92 -10.84
C GLY A 588 17.66 4.43 -11.77
N LYS A 589 17.48 5.67 -12.29
CA LYS A 589 18.52 6.34 -13.08
C LYS A 589 19.82 6.52 -12.26
N ALA A 590 19.74 7.03 -11.04
CA ALA A 590 20.91 7.25 -10.20
C ALA A 590 21.65 5.95 -9.84
N PHE A 591 20.92 4.86 -9.58
CA PHE A 591 21.53 3.54 -9.34
C PHE A 591 22.25 3.00 -10.58
N ALA A 592 21.69 3.19 -11.77
CA ALA A 592 22.32 2.83 -13.03
C ALA A 592 23.60 3.67 -13.24
N GLU A 593 23.53 4.98 -13.10
CA GLU A 593 24.67 5.89 -13.24
C GLU A 593 25.80 5.60 -12.25
N ALA A 594 25.48 5.11 -11.06
CA ALA A 594 26.48 4.70 -10.07
C ALA A 594 27.20 3.40 -10.46
N LEU A 595 26.50 2.44 -11.11
CA LEU A 595 27.09 1.16 -11.51
C LEU A 595 27.82 1.21 -12.86
N LEU A 596 27.39 2.04 -13.79
CA LEU A 596 27.95 2.10 -15.17
C LEU A 596 29.47 2.31 -15.20
N PRO A 597 30.09 3.20 -14.42
CA PRO A 597 31.53 3.36 -14.40
C PRO A 597 32.31 2.12 -13.96
N LEU A 598 31.65 1.22 -13.23
CA LEU A 598 32.23 -0.02 -12.70
C LEU A 598 32.06 -1.22 -13.67
N GLN A 599 31.47 -1.00 -14.84
CA GLN A 599 31.27 -2.01 -15.89
C GLN A 599 32.40 -2.06 -16.91
N LYS A 600 33.45 -1.29 -16.71
CA LYS A 600 34.60 -1.17 -17.63
C LYS A 600 35.70 -2.18 -17.30
#